data_20a9bfe49906f6eaa03542ec73566f6f
#
_entry.id   20a9bfe49906f6eaa03542ec73566f6f
#
_cell.length_a   1.000
_cell.length_b   1.000
_cell.length_c   1.000
_cell.angle_alpha   90.00
_cell.angle_beta   90.00
_cell.angle_gamma   90.00
#
_symmetry.space_group_name_H-M   'P 1'
#
loop_
_entity.id
_entity.type
_entity.pdbx_description
1 polymer ?
#
loop_
_entity_poly.entity_id
_entity_poly.type
_entity_poly.pdbx_seq_one_letter_code
_entity_poly.pdbx_strand_id
1 'polypeptide(L)'
;MKFNVLVAITLTIFQGGLTSALPNDTSLAARADKRGSEQISGLGARKQQVTGAGGNTMDLAIAMLETKNMGTDYPYGDGKSGDATNFGIFKQNWYMLRNSASEFLGQSVSDVRNGAILNSDLGKDIRARHDGEHKYGFDIWFAGHRNGESGVNSPNTEDIKRYRDAVQWIKSQIERDQKYQSDDTRFWVDVTAI
;
A
#
# COMPACT_ATOMS: atom_id res chain seq x y z
N MET A 1 -1.91 -30.86 85.37
CA MET A 1 -0.99 -29.96 84.70
C MET A 1 -0.73 -30.46 83.28
N LYS A 2 -1.28 -29.81 82.26
CA LYS A 2 -1.08 -30.17 80.86
C LYS A 2 -0.21 -29.07 80.24
N PHE A 3 1.01 -29.47 79.80
CA PHE A 3 1.92 -28.60 79.07
C PHE A 3 1.58 -28.64 77.58
N ASN A 4 1.16 -27.52 77.05
CA ASN A 4 1.06 -27.31 75.61
C ASN A 4 2.41 -26.87 75.05
N VAL A 5 3.00 -27.65 74.17
CA VAL A 5 4.19 -27.26 73.42
C VAL A 5 3.73 -26.64 72.10
N LEU A 6 4.01 -25.35 71.93
CA LEU A 6 3.74 -24.62 70.70
C LEU A 6 4.97 -24.80 69.75
N VAL A 7 4.77 -25.52 68.68
CA VAL A 7 5.80 -25.63 67.63
C VAL A 7 5.56 -24.50 66.62
N ALA A 8 6.48 -23.56 66.56
CA ALA A 8 6.51 -22.54 65.54
C ALA A 8 7.17 -23.05 64.27
N ILE A 9 6.39 -23.21 63.21
CA ILE A 9 6.93 -23.56 61.88
C ILE A 9 7.27 -22.25 61.17
N THR A 10 8.53 -21.97 60.98
CA THR A 10 9.03 -20.84 60.19
C THR A 10 9.00 -21.23 58.70
N LEU A 11 8.07 -20.69 57.95
CA LEU A 11 7.97 -20.86 56.52
C LEU A 11 8.87 -19.84 55.80
N THR A 12 10.02 -20.33 55.33
CA THR A 12 10.94 -19.51 54.50
C THR A 12 10.45 -19.51 53.07
N ILE A 13 9.85 -18.38 52.62
CA ILE A 13 9.43 -18.19 51.24
C ILE A 13 10.68 -17.79 50.46
N PHE A 14 11.17 -18.68 49.63
CA PHE A 14 12.16 -18.39 48.57
C PHE A 14 11.46 -17.68 47.42
N GLN A 15 11.54 -16.35 47.37
CA GLN A 15 11.16 -15.61 46.16
C GLN A 15 12.28 -15.73 45.15
N GLY A 16 12.19 -16.78 44.32
CA GLY A 16 12.95 -16.87 43.08
C GLY A 16 12.35 -15.94 42.06
N GLY A 17 12.89 -14.73 41.93
CA GLY A 17 12.55 -13.81 40.85
C GLY A 17 12.98 -14.37 39.51
N LEU A 18 12.06 -14.99 38.77
CA LEU A 18 12.20 -15.22 37.33
C LEU A 18 12.00 -13.88 36.63
N THR A 19 13.08 -13.13 36.47
CA THR A 19 13.14 -12.06 35.48
C THR A 19 13.25 -12.74 34.11
N SER A 20 12.11 -13.08 33.50
CA SER A 20 12.03 -13.32 32.08
C SER A 20 12.36 -12.00 31.40
N ALA A 21 13.60 -11.88 30.93
CA ALA A 21 13.98 -10.83 29.98
C ALA A 21 13.10 -11.03 28.75
N LEU A 22 12.13 -10.12 28.57
CA LEU A 22 11.41 -10.00 27.31
C LEU A 22 12.48 -9.77 26.23
N PRO A 23 12.44 -10.49 25.10
CA PRO A 23 13.35 -10.20 24.01
C PRO A 23 13.17 -8.73 23.64
N ASN A 24 14.28 -7.97 23.68
CA ASN A 24 14.32 -6.59 23.26
C ASN A 24 13.77 -6.53 21.83
N ASP A 25 12.56 -6.01 21.68
CA ASP A 25 11.87 -5.89 20.40
C ASP A 25 12.42 -4.70 19.60
N THR A 26 13.76 -4.64 19.48
CA THR A 26 14.47 -3.70 18.60
C THR A 26 14.23 -4.00 17.13
N SER A 27 13.67 -5.19 16.80
CA SER A 27 13.41 -5.59 15.42
C SER A 27 12.11 -4.94 14.85
N LEU A 28 11.15 -4.59 15.68
CA LEU A 28 9.92 -3.92 15.25
C LEU A 28 10.12 -2.41 15.06
N ALA A 29 10.91 -1.76 15.91
CA ALA A 29 11.22 -0.33 15.78
C ALA A 29 12.11 -0.03 14.55
N ALA A 30 12.95 -0.99 14.11
CA ALA A 30 13.82 -0.84 12.95
C ALA A 30 13.10 -1.02 11.60
N ARG A 31 11.80 -1.33 11.59
CA ARG A 31 10.99 -1.59 10.39
C ARG A 31 9.86 -0.59 10.14
N ALA A 32 9.82 0.51 10.89
CA ALA A 32 8.89 1.58 10.56
C ALA A 32 9.35 2.22 9.24
N ASP A 33 8.57 2.03 8.17
CA ASP A 33 8.82 2.70 6.89
C ASP A 33 8.91 4.20 7.12
N LYS A 34 9.95 4.82 6.55
CA LYS A 34 10.08 6.26 6.59
C LYS A 34 8.89 6.88 5.87
N ARG A 35 8.28 7.90 6.46
CA ARG A 35 7.11 8.56 5.89
C ARG A 35 7.15 10.06 6.18
N GLY A 36 6.53 10.86 5.33
CA GLY A 36 6.52 12.31 5.49
C GLY A 36 5.68 13.01 4.45
N SER A 37 5.90 14.32 4.36
CA SER A 37 5.30 15.17 3.33
C SER A 37 6.33 16.10 2.73
N GLU A 38 6.10 16.51 1.49
CA GLU A 38 6.89 17.48 0.76
C GLU A 38 5.97 18.34 -0.13
N GLN A 39 6.48 19.52 -0.57
CA GLN A 39 5.77 20.36 -1.52
C GLN A 39 6.26 20.04 -2.94
N ILE A 40 5.33 19.71 -3.84
CA ILE A 40 5.61 19.45 -5.26
C ILE A 40 4.81 20.45 -6.08
N SER A 41 5.51 21.39 -6.71
CA SER A 41 4.87 22.43 -7.52
C SER A 41 3.97 21.83 -8.61
N GLY A 42 2.73 22.29 -8.68
CA GLY A 42 1.72 21.83 -9.63
C GLY A 42 0.98 20.55 -9.23
N LEU A 43 1.32 19.92 -8.10
CA LEU A 43 0.65 18.69 -7.66
C LEU A 43 -0.83 18.95 -7.33
N GLY A 44 -1.16 20.12 -6.78
CA GLY A 44 -2.55 20.50 -6.50
C GLY A 44 -3.43 20.51 -7.75
N ALA A 45 -2.93 21.10 -8.84
CA ALA A 45 -3.62 21.06 -10.12
C ALA A 45 -3.76 19.63 -10.65
N ARG A 46 -2.74 18.79 -10.45
CA ARG A 46 -2.79 17.38 -10.84
C ARG A 46 -3.82 16.58 -10.05
N LYS A 47 -3.92 16.78 -8.73
CA LYS A 47 -4.96 16.19 -7.89
C LYS A 47 -6.37 16.54 -8.39
N GLN A 48 -6.57 17.81 -8.73
CA GLN A 48 -7.84 18.28 -9.29
C GLN A 48 -8.18 17.62 -10.63
N GLN A 49 -7.18 17.37 -11.50
CA GLN A 49 -7.38 16.60 -12.73
C GLN A 49 -7.82 15.16 -12.41
N VAL A 50 -7.18 14.49 -11.43
CA VAL A 50 -7.54 13.13 -11.03
C VAL A 50 -8.97 13.08 -10.50
N THR A 51 -9.33 13.98 -9.57
CA THR A 51 -10.69 14.01 -9.00
C THR A 51 -11.72 14.41 -10.04
N GLY A 52 -11.40 15.36 -10.94
CA GLY A 52 -12.26 15.76 -12.06
C GLY A 52 -12.49 14.65 -13.09
N ALA A 53 -11.57 13.71 -13.22
CA ALA A 53 -11.69 12.52 -14.07
C ALA A 53 -12.40 11.33 -13.38
N GLY A 54 -12.94 11.53 -12.17
CA GLY A 54 -13.68 10.53 -11.41
C GLY A 54 -12.88 9.80 -10.33
N GLY A 55 -11.64 10.24 -10.07
CA GLY A 55 -10.82 9.70 -8.98
C GLY A 55 -11.30 10.16 -7.61
N ASN A 56 -10.96 9.36 -6.59
CA ASN A 56 -11.28 9.63 -5.19
C ASN A 56 -10.00 9.74 -4.33
N THR A 57 -10.14 9.90 -3.01
CA THR A 57 -9.00 10.05 -2.09
C THR A 57 -8.07 8.83 -2.09
N MET A 58 -8.61 7.63 -2.31
CA MET A 58 -7.80 6.41 -2.44
C MET A 58 -6.95 6.46 -3.72
N ASP A 59 -7.51 6.94 -4.83
CA ASP A 59 -6.77 7.11 -6.09
C ASP A 59 -5.64 8.13 -5.93
N LEU A 60 -5.89 9.26 -5.24
CA LEU A 60 -4.82 10.21 -4.90
C LEU A 60 -3.71 9.55 -4.08
N ALA A 61 -4.07 8.73 -3.10
CA ALA A 61 -3.09 8.08 -2.22
C ALA A 61 -2.22 7.07 -2.98
N ILE A 62 -2.83 6.24 -3.83
CA ILE A 62 -2.11 5.27 -4.65
C ILE A 62 -1.16 6.00 -5.62
N ALA A 63 -1.67 6.99 -6.36
CA ALA A 63 -0.87 7.73 -7.32
C ALA A 63 0.31 8.49 -6.67
N MET A 64 0.14 9.02 -5.44
CA MET A 64 1.23 9.64 -4.67
C MET A 64 2.28 8.64 -4.22
N LEU A 65 1.89 7.40 -3.91
CA LEU A 65 2.84 6.34 -3.55
C LEU A 65 3.63 5.89 -4.78
N GLU A 66 2.95 5.70 -5.92
CA GLU A 66 3.54 5.15 -7.14
C GLU A 66 4.47 6.13 -7.87
N THR A 67 4.12 7.43 -7.87
CA THR A 67 4.89 8.44 -8.59
C THR A 67 5.00 9.75 -7.82
N LYS A 68 6.13 10.45 -8.00
CA LYS A 68 6.39 11.68 -7.26
C LYS A 68 5.39 12.81 -7.57
N ASN A 69 4.98 12.93 -8.82
CA ASN A 69 4.13 14.01 -9.32
C ASN A 69 2.76 13.54 -9.82
N MET A 70 2.38 12.29 -9.53
CA MET A 70 1.18 11.64 -10.05
C MET A 70 1.16 11.65 -11.61
N GLY A 71 2.34 11.53 -12.22
CA GLY A 71 2.55 11.54 -13.67
C GLY A 71 2.93 10.16 -14.20
N THR A 72 3.16 10.12 -15.52
CA THR A 72 3.56 8.92 -16.26
C THR A 72 4.96 9.08 -16.89
N ASP A 73 5.80 9.95 -16.31
CA ASP A 73 7.14 10.28 -16.80
C ASP A 73 8.18 9.22 -16.37
N TYR A 74 7.84 7.94 -16.56
CA TYR A 74 8.74 6.83 -16.29
C TYR A 74 8.95 6.00 -17.57
N PRO A 75 10.03 5.20 -17.68
CA PRO A 75 10.28 4.37 -18.84
C PRO A 75 9.10 3.48 -19.18
N TYR A 76 8.91 3.18 -20.47
CA TYR A 76 7.83 2.29 -20.91
C TYR A 76 7.74 1.02 -20.04
N GLY A 77 6.55 0.75 -19.55
CA GLY A 77 6.28 -0.40 -18.71
C GLY A 77 6.98 -0.38 -17.35
N ASP A 78 7.53 0.78 -16.93
CA ASP A 78 8.34 0.90 -15.72
C ASP A 78 9.59 0.01 -15.75
N GLY A 79 10.16 -0.21 -16.95
CA GLY A 79 11.30 -1.10 -17.19
C GLY A 79 10.97 -2.59 -17.07
N LYS A 80 9.68 -2.95 -16.98
CA LYS A 80 9.19 -4.33 -16.86
C LYS A 80 8.61 -4.82 -18.18
N SER A 81 8.34 -6.13 -18.29
CA SER A 81 7.82 -6.77 -19.50
C SER A 81 6.71 -7.78 -19.20
N GLY A 82 5.95 -8.16 -20.24
CA GLY A 82 4.85 -9.12 -20.14
C GLY A 82 3.80 -8.65 -19.13
N ASP A 83 3.34 -9.53 -18.29
CA ASP A 83 2.32 -9.26 -17.27
C ASP A 83 2.77 -8.30 -16.16
N ALA A 84 4.08 -8.11 -15.97
CA ALA A 84 4.61 -7.17 -15.00
C ALA A 84 4.71 -5.73 -15.55
N THR A 85 4.45 -5.49 -16.83
CA THR A 85 4.49 -4.16 -17.46
C THR A 85 3.48 -3.23 -16.81
N ASN A 86 3.92 -2.06 -16.34
CA ASN A 86 3.10 -1.08 -15.62
C ASN A 86 2.64 0.07 -16.51
N PHE A 87 1.44 0.58 -16.27
CA PHE A 87 0.83 1.68 -17.01
C PHE A 87 0.04 2.64 -16.10
N GLY A 88 -0.10 3.88 -16.56
CA GLY A 88 -0.89 4.90 -15.89
C GLY A 88 -0.22 5.51 -14.66
N ILE A 89 -0.89 6.46 -14.01
CA ILE A 89 -0.39 7.11 -12.80
C ILE A 89 -0.36 6.18 -11.60
N PHE A 90 -1.12 5.09 -11.68
CA PHE A 90 -1.18 4.05 -10.64
C PHE A 90 -0.17 2.92 -10.88
N LYS A 91 0.59 2.93 -11.97
CA LYS A 91 1.48 1.84 -12.37
C LYS A 91 0.78 0.47 -12.34
N GLN A 92 -0.40 0.40 -12.95
CA GLN A 92 -1.19 -0.82 -13.00
C GLN A 92 -0.51 -1.88 -13.88
N ASN A 93 -0.22 -3.06 -13.32
CA ASN A 93 0.43 -4.12 -14.08
C ASN A 93 -0.51 -4.78 -15.09
N TRP A 94 0.06 -5.27 -16.21
CA TRP A 94 -0.70 -5.83 -17.33
C TRP A 94 -1.53 -7.06 -16.94
N TYR A 95 -1.03 -7.87 -15.98
CA TYR A 95 -1.80 -9.01 -15.46
C TYR A 95 -3.16 -8.54 -14.91
N MET A 96 -3.15 -7.56 -14.03
CA MET A 96 -4.38 -7.04 -13.45
C MET A 96 -5.28 -6.40 -14.50
N LEU A 97 -4.72 -5.61 -15.41
CA LEU A 97 -5.47 -4.91 -16.46
C LEU A 97 -6.21 -5.91 -17.36
N ARG A 98 -5.52 -6.88 -17.95
CA ARG A 98 -6.13 -7.83 -18.88
C ARG A 98 -7.08 -8.84 -18.23
N ASN A 99 -7.00 -8.98 -16.91
CA ASN A 99 -7.89 -9.86 -16.15
C ASN A 99 -9.08 -9.13 -15.49
N SER A 100 -9.07 -7.80 -15.39
CA SER A 100 -10.13 -7.10 -14.65
C SER A 100 -10.65 -5.81 -15.29
N ALA A 101 -9.82 -5.05 -15.99
CA ALA A 101 -10.26 -3.80 -16.56
C ALA A 101 -11.09 -4.04 -17.82
N SER A 102 -12.28 -3.43 -17.89
CA SER A 102 -13.23 -3.61 -19.01
C SER A 102 -12.62 -3.33 -20.39
N GLU A 103 -11.69 -2.35 -20.47
CA GLU A 103 -10.96 -1.99 -21.69
C GLU A 103 -10.07 -3.13 -22.23
N PHE A 104 -9.53 -3.97 -21.32
CA PHE A 104 -8.48 -4.97 -21.65
C PHE A 104 -8.90 -6.41 -21.36
N LEU A 105 -10.09 -6.63 -20.85
CA LEU A 105 -10.54 -7.94 -20.39
C LEU A 105 -10.43 -9.00 -21.50
N GLY A 106 -9.74 -10.10 -21.18
CA GLY A 106 -9.56 -11.24 -22.10
C GLY A 106 -8.41 -11.07 -23.10
N GLN A 107 -7.67 -9.97 -23.06
CA GLN A 107 -6.48 -9.82 -23.89
C GLN A 107 -5.35 -10.73 -23.40
N SER A 108 -4.43 -11.07 -24.32
CA SER A 108 -3.29 -11.93 -24.05
C SER A 108 -2.09 -11.14 -23.48
N VAL A 109 -1.06 -11.85 -23.02
CA VAL A 109 0.21 -11.24 -22.60
C VAL A 109 0.89 -10.48 -23.77
N SER A 110 0.73 -10.96 -25.01
CA SER A 110 1.31 -10.31 -26.20
C SER A 110 0.65 -8.97 -26.55
N ASP A 111 -0.55 -8.71 -26.06
CA ASP A 111 -1.30 -7.47 -26.31
C ASP A 111 -0.91 -6.33 -25.36
N VAL A 112 0.14 -6.51 -24.56
CA VAL A 112 0.59 -5.59 -23.50
C VAL A 112 0.75 -4.14 -23.96
N ARG A 113 1.05 -3.89 -25.22
CA ARG A 113 1.19 -2.53 -25.76
C ARG A 113 -0.11 -1.72 -25.70
N ASN A 114 -1.26 -2.37 -25.65
CA ASN A 114 -2.56 -1.71 -25.54
C ASN A 114 -2.72 -0.97 -24.21
N GLY A 115 -2.04 -1.42 -23.15
CA GLY A 115 -2.03 -0.75 -21.84
C GLY A 115 -1.43 0.65 -21.88
N ALA A 116 -0.62 0.99 -22.88
CA ALA A 116 0.02 2.31 -22.99
C ALA A 116 -0.98 3.46 -23.12
N ILE A 117 -2.23 3.22 -23.52
CA ILE A 117 -3.28 4.25 -23.55
C ILE A 117 -3.52 4.88 -22.17
N LEU A 118 -3.31 4.12 -21.07
CA LEU A 118 -3.48 4.62 -19.71
C LEU A 118 -2.48 5.72 -19.34
N ASN A 119 -1.32 5.77 -20.03
CA ASN A 119 -0.34 6.83 -19.80
C ASN A 119 -0.80 8.20 -20.34
N SER A 120 -1.77 8.23 -21.26
CA SER A 120 -2.27 9.45 -21.90
C SER A 120 -3.75 9.73 -21.62
N ASP A 121 -4.52 8.73 -21.18
CA ASP A 121 -5.96 8.85 -20.86
C ASP A 121 -6.21 8.57 -19.37
N LEU A 122 -6.21 9.65 -18.58
CA LEU A 122 -6.41 9.59 -17.14
C LEU A 122 -7.77 8.98 -16.77
N GLY A 123 -8.81 9.25 -17.57
CA GLY A 123 -10.14 8.70 -17.31
C GLY A 123 -10.18 7.18 -17.49
N LYS A 124 -9.48 6.65 -18.49
CA LYS A 124 -9.32 5.21 -18.68
C LYS A 124 -8.51 4.57 -17.55
N ASP A 125 -7.43 5.24 -17.12
CA ASP A 125 -6.57 4.75 -16.05
C ASP A 125 -7.35 4.60 -14.73
N ILE A 126 -8.14 5.62 -14.35
CA ILE A 126 -8.99 5.58 -13.18
C ILE A 126 -10.07 4.49 -13.30
N ARG A 127 -10.74 4.36 -14.46
CA ARG A 127 -11.74 3.31 -14.66
C ARG A 127 -11.12 1.91 -14.54
N ALA A 128 -9.96 1.68 -15.16
CA ALA A 128 -9.28 0.40 -15.09
C ALA A 128 -8.94 0.01 -13.64
N ARG A 129 -8.49 0.98 -12.83
CA ARG A 129 -8.24 0.79 -11.39
C ARG A 129 -9.53 0.44 -10.64
N HIS A 130 -10.63 1.15 -10.90
CA HIS A 130 -11.91 0.89 -10.27
C HIS A 130 -12.51 -0.46 -10.69
N ASP A 131 -12.42 -0.82 -11.97
CA ASP A 131 -12.82 -2.14 -12.48
C ASP A 131 -12.08 -3.28 -11.76
N GLY A 132 -10.78 -3.09 -11.55
CA GLY A 132 -9.95 -4.04 -10.83
C GLY A 132 -10.41 -4.23 -9.38
N GLU A 133 -10.63 -3.16 -8.65
CA GLU A 133 -11.14 -3.21 -7.27
C GLU A 133 -12.55 -3.80 -7.21
N HIS A 134 -13.43 -3.45 -8.15
CA HIS A 134 -14.77 -4.01 -8.23
C HIS A 134 -14.75 -5.53 -8.44
N LYS A 135 -13.86 -6.02 -9.31
CA LYS A 135 -13.74 -7.46 -9.61
C LYS A 135 -13.18 -8.28 -8.47
N TYR A 136 -12.10 -7.80 -7.85
CA TYR A 136 -11.33 -8.58 -6.88
C TYR A 136 -11.64 -8.22 -5.41
N GLY A 137 -12.29 -7.07 -5.18
CA GLY A 137 -12.34 -6.45 -3.87
C GLY A 137 -11.01 -5.80 -3.48
N PHE A 138 -11.08 -4.94 -2.48
CA PHE A 138 -9.96 -4.09 -2.05
C PHE A 138 -8.67 -4.86 -1.78
N ASP A 139 -8.73 -5.88 -0.91
CA ASP A 139 -7.53 -6.59 -0.44
C ASP A 139 -6.82 -7.39 -1.54
N ILE A 140 -7.60 -8.10 -2.38
CA ILE A 140 -7.05 -8.89 -3.47
C ILE A 140 -6.54 -7.98 -4.59
N TRP A 141 -7.26 -6.87 -4.86
CA TRP A 141 -6.78 -5.90 -5.84
C TRP A 141 -5.41 -5.33 -5.45
N PHE A 142 -5.22 -4.91 -4.17
CA PHE A 142 -3.92 -4.43 -3.68
C PHE A 142 -2.82 -5.47 -3.82
N ALA A 143 -3.13 -6.71 -3.50
CA ALA A 143 -2.19 -7.81 -3.61
C ALA A 143 -1.79 -8.06 -5.08
N GLY A 144 -2.76 -8.10 -5.99
CA GLY A 144 -2.53 -8.26 -7.41
C GLY A 144 -1.83 -7.04 -8.02
N HIS A 145 -2.18 -5.84 -7.61
CA HIS A 145 -1.49 -4.62 -8.01
C HIS A 145 0.00 -4.65 -7.62
N ARG A 146 0.31 -5.08 -6.40
CA ARG A 146 1.68 -5.19 -5.90
C ARG A 146 2.47 -6.30 -6.57
N ASN A 147 1.94 -7.52 -6.65
CA ASN A 147 2.66 -8.74 -7.00
C ASN A 147 2.05 -9.51 -8.19
N GLY A 148 1.14 -8.90 -8.97
CA GLY A 148 0.50 -9.56 -10.11
C GLY A 148 -0.25 -10.83 -9.71
N GLU A 149 -0.13 -11.88 -10.53
CA GLU A 149 -0.80 -13.16 -10.29
C GLU A 149 -0.44 -13.80 -8.95
N SER A 150 0.83 -13.74 -8.55
CA SER A 150 1.27 -14.29 -7.25
C SER A 150 0.63 -13.57 -6.07
N GLY A 151 0.41 -12.26 -6.19
CA GLY A 151 -0.30 -11.48 -5.18
C GLY A 151 -1.76 -11.89 -5.07
N VAL A 152 -2.46 -12.06 -6.19
CA VAL A 152 -3.85 -12.56 -6.19
C VAL A 152 -3.96 -13.91 -5.50
N ASN A 153 -3.01 -14.83 -5.76
CA ASN A 153 -3.00 -16.17 -5.18
C ASN A 153 -2.51 -16.23 -3.73
N SER A 154 -1.75 -15.22 -3.28
CA SER A 154 -1.18 -15.14 -1.93
C SER A 154 -1.25 -13.71 -1.37
N PRO A 155 -2.46 -13.22 -1.01
CA PRO A 155 -2.69 -11.78 -0.78
C PRO A 155 -2.19 -11.25 0.56
N ASN A 156 -1.68 -12.10 1.45
CA ASN A 156 -1.35 -11.74 2.82
C ASN A 156 0.15 -11.75 3.13
N THR A 157 1.02 -11.60 2.12
CA THR A 157 2.46 -11.47 2.33
C THR A 157 2.82 -10.15 3.01
N GLU A 158 3.97 -10.08 3.67
CA GLU A 158 4.37 -8.92 4.47
C GLU A 158 4.59 -7.67 3.61
N ASP A 159 5.14 -7.82 2.41
CA ASP A 159 5.34 -6.72 1.46
C ASP A 159 4.01 -6.14 0.96
N ILE A 160 2.99 -6.99 0.70
CA ILE A 160 1.64 -6.56 0.33
C ILE A 160 0.99 -5.78 1.48
N LYS A 161 1.09 -6.28 2.71
CA LYS A 161 0.58 -5.57 3.89
C LYS A 161 1.22 -4.19 4.04
N ARG A 162 2.55 -4.11 3.94
CA ARG A 162 3.28 -2.82 4.01
C ARG A 162 2.84 -1.84 2.93
N TYR A 163 2.71 -2.32 1.70
CA TYR A 163 2.23 -1.50 0.60
C TYR A 163 0.83 -0.95 0.89
N ARG A 164 -0.10 -1.80 1.29
CA ARG A 164 -1.46 -1.42 1.66
C ARG A 164 -1.49 -0.43 2.83
N ASP A 165 -0.71 -0.68 3.88
CA ASP A 165 -0.60 0.20 5.04
C ASP A 165 -0.03 1.57 4.67
N ALA A 166 0.93 1.62 3.73
CA ALA A 166 1.48 2.86 3.20
C ALA A 166 0.41 3.69 2.48
N VAL A 167 -0.37 3.07 1.58
CA VAL A 167 -1.47 3.75 0.88
C VAL A 167 -2.54 4.23 1.86
N GLN A 168 -2.93 3.40 2.83
CA GLN A 168 -3.91 3.78 3.86
C GLN A 168 -3.42 4.96 4.69
N TRP A 169 -2.13 4.97 5.05
CA TRP A 169 -1.56 6.10 5.77
C TRP A 169 -1.61 7.38 4.92
N ILE A 170 -1.20 7.35 3.64
CA ILE A 170 -1.28 8.52 2.76
C ILE A 170 -2.73 9.02 2.65
N LYS A 171 -3.68 8.10 2.40
CA LYS A 171 -5.12 8.42 2.37
C LYS A 171 -5.56 9.13 3.64
N SER A 172 -5.19 8.60 4.81
CA SER A 172 -5.54 9.20 6.11
C SER A 172 -4.96 10.61 6.28
N GLN A 173 -3.76 10.90 5.72
CA GLN A 173 -3.20 12.25 5.77
C GLN A 173 -4.00 13.21 4.89
N ILE A 174 -4.39 12.79 3.67
CA ILE A 174 -5.19 13.60 2.75
C ILE A 174 -6.55 13.93 3.38
N GLU A 175 -7.15 13.00 4.10
CA GLU A 175 -8.49 13.15 4.71
C GLU A 175 -8.50 14.01 5.97
N ARG A 176 -7.35 14.35 6.55
CA ARG A 176 -7.26 15.22 7.73
C ARG A 176 -7.71 16.65 7.48
N ASP A 177 -7.50 17.14 6.25
CA ASP A 177 -7.88 18.49 5.87
C ASP A 177 -8.20 18.52 4.39
N GLN A 178 -9.34 19.08 4.02
CA GLN A 178 -9.82 19.16 2.64
C GLN A 178 -8.81 19.85 1.70
N LYS A 179 -7.98 20.78 2.20
CA LYS A 179 -6.93 21.44 1.39
C LYS A 179 -5.96 20.43 0.77
N TYR A 180 -5.66 19.31 1.44
CA TYR A 180 -4.73 18.30 0.93
C TYR A 180 -5.23 17.56 -0.31
N GLN A 181 -6.51 17.70 -0.65
CA GLN A 181 -7.06 17.18 -1.91
C GLN A 181 -6.76 18.06 -3.11
N SER A 182 -6.26 19.30 -2.90
CA SER A 182 -6.06 20.27 -3.98
C SER A 182 -4.82 21.16 -3.86
N ASP A 183 -4.05 21.06 -2.78
CA ASP A 183 -2.79 21.79 -2.61
C ASP A 183 -1.58 20.98 -3.12
N ASP A 184 -0.41 21.60 -3.12
CA ASP A 184 0.83 21.01 -3.62
C ASP A 184 1.50 20.04 -2.61
N THR A 185 0.86 19.69 -1.50
CA THR A 185 1.40 18.76 -0.51
C THR A 185 1.35 17.32 -1.03
N ARG A 186 2.51 16.67 -1.17
CA ARG A 186 2.65 15.24 -1.38
C ARG A 186 2.90 14.54 -0.06
N PHE A 187 2.12 13.52 0.27
CA PHE A 187 2.46 12.56 1.33
C PHE A 187 3.17 11.36 0.71
N TRP A 188 4.15 10.82 1.40
CA TRP A 188 4.96 9.71 0.91
C TRP A 188 5.31 8.71 2.03
N VAL A 189 5.51 7.47 1.65
CA VAL A 189 6.04 6.39 2.47
C VAL A 189 7.14 5.69 1.67
N ASP A 190 8.26 5.40 2.31
CA ASP A 190 9.39 4.69 1.70
C ASP A 190 9.09 3.18 1.72
N VAL A 191 8.42 2.69 0.70
CA VAL A 191 8.11 1.27 0.51
C VAL A 191 9.12 0.68 -0.47
N THR A 192 9.75 -0.44 -0.11
CA THR A 192 10.70 -1.12 -0.98
C THR A 192 10.06 -1.46 -2.33
N ALA A 193 10.66 -1.02 -3.43
CA ALA A 193 10.27 -1.42 -4.77
C ALA A 193 10.53 -2.93 -4.98
N ILE A 194 9.70 -3.56 -5.80
CA ILE A 194 9.84 -4.96 -6.24
C ILE A 194 10.04 -5.03 -7.74
#